data_7a4ab2c1e8b6e9be7178fee6d3527215
#
_entry.id   7a4ab2c1e8b6e9be7178fee6d3527215
#
_cell.length_a   1.000
_cell.length_b   1.000
_cell.length_c   1.000
_cell.angle_alpha   90.00
_cell.angle_beta   90.00
_cell.angle_gamma   90.00
#
_symmetry.space_group_name_H-M   'P 1'
#
loop_
_entity.id
_entity.type
_entity.pdbx_description
1 polymer ?
#
loop_
_entity_poly.entity_id
_entity_poly.type
_entity_poly.pdbx_seq_one_letter_code
_entity_poly.pdbx_strand_id
1 'polypeptide(L)'
;MTSRPDYDPIVEQYRDFHDEAAMAPVLLQTFLDMVGDPIGANVLDLACGDGTYGRTLLAHRASCAVGIDVSEQMVAHGRRRSKACADTMTFVHADVLDLQAHGTFDIVIAAWLFNHAADIGQLHRMFKVAAQHLKPQGRLFALVPHPGYLLSAGDMAKYGVRIREQTPHTGCQRLLVEFPGSPPAVVEDMQWPAATYAEAARQAGLTAPAWVDACLTPQILALREPDFWNDYLSNPLTGFFWCER
;
A
#
# COMPACT_ATOMS: atom_id res chain seq x y z
N MET A 1 -5.72 -16.67 -17.40
CA MET A 1 -4.38 -16.16 -16.99
C MET A 1 -4.59 -14.69 -16.72
N THR A 2 -4.81 -14.29 -15.49
CA THR A 2 -4.79 -12.90 -15.09
C THR A 2 -3.33 -12.42 -15.18
N SER A 3 -3.04 -11.51 -16.10
CA SER A 3 -1.73 -10.89 -16.20
C SER A 3 -1.49 -10.10 -14.91
N ARG A 4 -0.32 -10.27 -14.30
CA ARG A 4 0.14 -9.39 -13.21
C ARG A 4 0.06 -7.95 -13.70
N PRO A 5 -0.32 -6.98 -12.85
CA PRO A 5 -0.26 -5.58 -13.24
C PRO A 5 1.18 -5.24 -13.61
N ASP A 6 1.35 -4.69 -14.80
CA ASP A 6 2.64 -4.22 -15.28
C ASP A 6 2.80 -2.74 -14.93
N TYR A 7 3.62 -2.46 -13.92
CA TYR A 7 3.90 -1.09 -13.47
C TYR A 7 5.05 -0.42 -14.23
N ASP A 8 5.80 -1.16 -15.05
CA ASP A 8 6.89 -0.57 -15.81
C ASP A 8 6.45 0.56 -16.75
N PRO A 9 5.30 0.45 -17.48
CA PRO A 9 4.84 1.53 -18.34
C PRO A 9 4.24 2.73 -17.61
N ILE A 10 3.94 2.64 -16.32
CA ILE A 10 3.18 3.64 -15.57
C ILE A 10 3.95 4.26 -14.38
N VAL A 11 5.27 4.05 -14.34
CA VAL A 11 6.13 4.56 -13.25
C VAL A 11 5.97 6.07 -13.05
N GLU A 12 5.85 6.85 -14.13
CA GLU A 12 5.70 8.31 -14.04
C GLU A 12 4.36 8.72 -13.44
N GLN A 13 3.25 8.14 -13.93
CA GLN A 13 1.90 8.44 -13.42
C GLN A 13 1.74 8.00 -11.95
N TYR A 14 2.31 6.85 -11.58
CA TYR A 14 2.29 6.38 -10.21
C TYR A 14 3.10 7.28 -9.27
N ARG A 15 4.26 7.76 -9.71
CA ARG A 15 5.06 8.74 -8.97
C ARG A 15 4.30 10.05 -8.79
N ASP A 16 3.74 10.59 -9.89
CA ASP A 16 3.00 11.85 -9.86
C ASP A 16 1.79 11.76 -8.90
N PHE A 17 1.15 10.58 -8.82
CA PHE A 17 0.14 10.31 -7.80
C PHE A 17 0.70 10.47 -6.38
N HIS A 18 1.85 9.88 -6.07
CA HIS A 18 2.45 10.00 -4.73
C HIS A 18 2.92 11.41 -4.40
N ASP A 19 3.34 12.18 -5.39
CA ASP A 19 3.88 13.52 -5.19
C ASP A 19 2.79 14.60 -5.22
N GLU A 20 1.71 14.44 -6.00
CA GLU A 20 0.76 15.50 -6.33
C GLU A 20 -0.70 15.23 -5.92
N ALA A 21 -1.08 13.96 -5.71
CA ALA A 21 -2.46 13.63 -5.37
C ALA A 21 -2.89 14.27 -4.04
N ALA A 22 -4.09 14.83 -4.02
CA ALA A 22 -4.61 15.46 -2.81
C ALA A 22 -4.66 14.50 -1.61
N MET A 23 -4.89 13.20 -1.86
CA MET A 23 -4.91 12.18 -0.80
C MET A 23 -3.52 11.76 -0.33
N ALA A 24 -2.43 12.01 -1.05
CA ALA A 24 -1.09 11.53 -0.70
C ALA A 24 -0.66 11.92 0.73
N PRO A 25 -0.82 13.16 1.20
CA PRO A 25 -0.50 13.50 2.59
C PRO A 25 -1.38 12.77 3.61
N VAL A 26 -2.64 12.45 3.28
CA VAL A 26 -3.54 11.67 4.16
C VAL A 26 -3.04 10.24 4.28
N LEU A 27 -2.64 9.61 3.15
CA LEU A 27 -2.10 8.26 3.13
C LEU A 27 -0.85 8.16 4.00
N LEU A 28 0.08 9.09 3.82
CA LEU A 28 1.35 9.08 4.53
C LEU A 28 1.18 9.38 6.02
N GLN A 29 0.34 10.36 6.39
CA GLN A 29 0.09 10.70 7.78
C GLN A 29 -0.60 9.54 8.52
N THR A 30 -1.64 8.95 7.90
CA THR A 30 -2.33 7.80 8.50
C THR A 30 -1.38 6.61 8.69
N PHE A 31 -0.52 6.35 7.72
CA PHE A 31 0.49 5.31 7.82
C PHE A 31 1.45 5.57 8.99
N LEU A 32 1.97 6.79 9.13
CA LEU A 32 2.87 7.16 10.23
C LEU A 32 2.21 7.03 11.59
N ASP A 33 0.97 7.51 11.73
CA ASP A 33 0.22 7.41 13.00
C ASP A 33 -0.06 5.93 13.36
N MET A 34 -0.36 5.10 12.36
CA MET A 34 -0.59 3.67 12.54
C MET A 34 0.70 2.92 12.98
N VAL A 35 1.84 3.26 12.39
CA VAL A 35 3.14 2.66 12.75
C VAL A 35 3.60 3.11 14.13
N GLY A 36 3.41 4.38 14.46
CA GLY A 36 3.93 5.01 15.67
C GLY A 36 5.44 5.26 15.58
N ASP A 37 6.20 4.90 16.61
CA ASP A 37 7.64 5.12 16.66
C ASP A 37 8.44 3.96 16.04
N PRO A 38 9.10 4.16 14.86
CA PRO A 38 9.90 3.12 14.21
C PRO A 38 11.38 3.13 14.61
N ILE A 39 11.77 3.88 15.66
CA ILE A 39 13.18 4.04 16.06
C ILE A 39 13.86 2.68 16.22
N GLY A 40 14.95 2.48 15.47
CA GLY A 40 15.76 1.27 15.52
C GLY A 40 15.16 0.05 14.87
N ALA A 41 13.93 0.14 14.32
CA ALA A 41 13.26 -0.97 13.66
C ALA A 41 13.94 -1.36 12.34
N ASN A 42 13.99 -2.67 12.07
CA ASN A 42 14.29 -3.21 10.75
C ASN A 42 12.99 -3.36 9.97
N VAL A 43 12.95 -2.80 8.75
CA VAL A 43 11.75 -2.69 7.92
C VAL A 43 11.89 -3.50 6.64
N LEU A 44 10.86 -4.27 6.29
CA LEU A 44 10.68 -4.89 4.97
C LEU A 44 9.46 -4.25 4.31
N ASP A 45 9.66 -3.71 3.11
CA ASP A 45 8.60 -3.07 2.31
C ASP A 45 8.28 -3.95 1.09
N LEU A 46 7.17 -4.65 1.13
CA LEU A 46 6.70 -5.58 0.11
C LEU A 46 5.85 -4.84 -0.92
N ALA A 47 6.16 -4.99 -2.21
CA ALA A 47 5.66 -4.18 -3.31
C ALA A 47 5.97 -2.69 -3.08
N CYS A 48 7.24 -2.40 -2.81
CA CYS A 48 7.68 -1.10 -2.33
C CYS A 48 7.59 0.02 -3.36
N GLY A 49 7.40 -0.29 -4.63
CA GLY A 49 7.52 0.68 -5.71
C GLY A 49 8.88 1.38 -5.69
N ASP A 50 8.87 2.70 -5.63
CA ASP A 50 10.08 3.51 -5.50
C ASP A 50 10.58 3.66 -4.06
N GLY A 51 9.90 3.05 -3.08
CA GLY A 51 10.29 3.01 -1.68
C GLY A 51 9.73 4.14 -0.79
N THR A 52 8.66 4.76 -1.17
CA THR A 52 8.08 5.90 -0.42
C THR A 52 7.84 5.58 1.05
N TYR A 53 7.19 4.46 1.38
CA TYR A 53 6.87 4.11 2.77
C TYR A 53 8.10 3.67 3.57
N GLY A 54 8.95 2.81 3.00
CA GLY A 54 10.21 2.40 3.64
C GLY A 54 11.14 3.57 3.93
N ARG A 55 11.30 4.51 2.98
CA ARG A 55 12.07 5.75 3.19
C ARG A 55 11.51 6.64 4.27
N THR A 56 10.18 6.74 4.33
CA THR A 56 9.53 7.52 5.38
C THR A 56 9.91 7.00 6.75
N LEU A 57 9.93 5.68 6.96
CA LEU A 57 10.37 5.12 8.24
C LEU A 57 11.87 5.33 8.51
N LEU A 58 12.74 5.28 7.48
CA LEU A 58 14.15 5.65 7.63
C LEU A 58 14.31 7.11 8.07
N ALA A 59 13.54 8.04 7.48
CA ALA A 59 13.53 9.45 7.91
C ALA A 59 13.06 9.62 9.36
N HIS A 60 12.25 8.69 9.88
CA HIS A 60 11.81 8.59 11.27
C HIS A 60 12.68 7.65 12.12
N ARG A 61 13.95 7.46 11.72
CA ARG A 61 14.99 6.74 12.46
C ARG A 61 14.81 5.22 12.58
N ALA A 62 14.09 4.58 11.64
CA ALA A 62 14.23 3.14 11.47
C ALA A 62 15.71 2.80 11.17
N SER A 63 16.16 1.63 11.60
CA SER A 63 17.57 1.22 11.47
C SER A 63 17.95 0.88 10.04
N CYS A 64 17.05 0.19 9.33
CA CYS A 64 17.22 -0.15 7.93
C CYS A 64 15.86 -0.37 7.26
N ALA A 65 15.83 -0.27 5.93
CA ALA A 65 14.68 -0.63 5.12
C ALA A 65 15.13 -1.41 3.88
N VAL A 66 14.46 -2.54 3.62
CA VAL A 66 14.64 -3.36 2.41
C VAL A 66 13.33 -3.34 1.64
N GLY A 67 13.36 -2.87 0.40
CA GLY A 67 12.21 -2.85 -0.50
C GLY A 67 12.27 -4.01 -1.50
N ILE A 68 11.14 -4.69 -1.68
CA ILE A 68 10.94 -5.74 -2.67
C ILE A 68 9.90 -5.27 -3.66
N ASP A 69 10.20 -5.32 -4.95
CA ASP A 69 9.22 -5.01 -5.99
C ASP A 69 9.43 -5.89 -7.23
N VAL A 70 8.33 -6.20 -7.92
CA VAL A 70 8.32 -7.01 -9.13
C VAL A 70 8.65 -6.19 -10.38
N SER A 71 8.52 -4.86 -10.32
CA SER A 71 8.87 -3.95 -11.40
C SER A 71 10.35 -3.59 -11.36
N GLU A 72 11.08 -3.96 -12.40
CA GLU A 72 12.49 -3.60 -12.54
C GLU A 72 12.69 -2.09 -12.61
N GLN A 73 11.76 -1.39 -13.28
CA GLN A 73 11.83 0.06 -13.42
C GLN A 73 11.58 0.79 -12.09
N MET A 74 10.62 0.33 -11.27
CA MET A 74 10.39 0.86 -9.93
C MET A 74 11.63 0.68 -9.05
N VAL A 75 12.21 -0.52 -9.02
CA VAL A 75 13.45 -0.79 -8.29
C VAL A 75 14.61 0.09 -8.77
N ALA A 76 14.78 0.24 -10.09
CA ALA A 76 15.82 1.11 -10.63
C ALA A 76 15.58 2.58 -10.26
N HIS A 77 14.33 3.04 -10.29
CA HIS A 77 13.95 4.39 -9.84
C HIS A 77 14.24 4.57 -8.35
N GLY A 78 13.81 3.62 -7.52
CA GLY A 78 14.06 3.61 -6.10
C GLY A 78 15.54 3.73 -5.75
N ARG A 79 16.40 2.94 -6.40
CA ARG A 79 17.86 3.02 -6.23
C ARG A 79 18.46 4.37 -6.63
N ARG A 80 17.96 4.99 -7.72
CA ARG A 80 18.40 6.34 -8.12
C ARG A 80 18.00 7.38 -7.07
N ARG A 81 16.76 7.30 -6.57
CA ARG A 81 16.24 8.21 -5.54
C ARG A 81 17.03 8.09 -4.24
N SER A 82 17.38 6.87 -3.80
CA SER A 82 18.22 6.65 -2.60
C SER A 82 19.58 7.32 -2.72
N LYS A 83 20.22 7.22 -3.89
CA LYS A 83 21.49 7.94 -4.12
C LYS A 83 21.33 9.45 -4.04
N ALA A 84 20.24 9.99 -4.60
CA ALA A 84 19.99 11.44 -4.60
C ALA A 84 19.68 11.99 -3.20
N CYS A 85 18.94 11.22 -2.37
CA CYS A 85 18.56 11.59 -1.02
C CYS A 85 19.60 11.16 0.04
N ALA A 86 20.65 10.43 -0.35
CA ALA A 86 21.64 9.83 0.54
C ALA A 86 21.01 8.95 1.65
N ASP A 87 19.86 8.32 1.37
CA ASP A 87 19.25 7.36 2.28
C ASP A 87 19.89 5.96 2.16
N THR A 88 19.60 5.09 3.12
CA THR A 88 20.18 3.75 3.23
C THR A 88 19.23 2.63 2.79
N MET A 89 18.10 2.95 2.13
CA MET A 89 17.17 1.94 1.66
C MET A 89 17.81 1.06 0.59
N THR A 90 17.63 -0.25 0.71
CA THR A 90 18.09 -1.23 -0.29
C THR A 90 16.91 -1.81 -1.05
N PHE A 91 17.13 -2.22 -2.30
CA PHE A 91 16.06 -2.69 -3.19
C PHE A 91 16.41 -4.03 -3.82
N VAL A 92 15.45 -4.94 -3.84
CA VAL A 92 15.51 -6.25 -4.48
C VAL A 92 14.42 -6.33 -5.53
N HIS A 93 14.80 -6.66 -6.78
CA HIS A 93 13.85 -6.98 -7.83
C HIS A 93 13.42 -8.44 -7.67
N ALA A 94 12.22 -8.67 -7.19
CA ALA A 94 11.66 -10.01 -6.99
C ALA A 94 10.13 -9.97 -6.88
N ASP A 95 9.49 -11.08 -7.23
CA ASP A 95 8.09 -11.29 -6.87
C ASP A 95 7.99 -11.65 -5.38
N VAL A 96 7.08 -10.99 -4.67
CA VAL A 96 6.80 -11.27 -3.26
C VAL A 96 6.45 -12.75 -3.03
N LEU A 97 5.74 -13.38 -3.97
CA LEU A 97 5.34 -14.78 -3.87
C LEU A 97 6.49 -15.78 -4.02
N ASP A 98 7.57 -15.36 -4.67
CA ASP A 98 8.79 -16.16 -4.89
C ASP A 98 9.91 -15.78 -3.90
N LEU A 99 9.63 -14.86 -2.97
CA LEU A 99 10.60 -14.34 -2.04
C LEU A 99 11.10 -15.44 -1.10
N GLN A 100 12.39 -15.76 -1.22
CA GLN A 100 13.08 -16.63 -0.28
C GLN A 100 13.28 -15.91 1.05
N ALA A 101 13.64 -16.65 2.11
CA ALA A 101 13.88 -16.04 3.42
C ALA A 101 14.95 -14.94 3.35
N HIS A 102 14.52 -13.68 3.56
CA HIS A 102 15.37 -12.47 3.55
C HIS A 102 15.69 -11.98 4.98
N GLY A 103 15.54 -12.84 5.98
CA GLY A 103 15.66 -12.49 7.39
C GLY A 103 14.30 -12.18 8.03
N THR A 104 14.34 -11.64 9.25
CA THR A 104 13.14 -11.25 9.99
C THR A 104 13.21 -9.78 10.40
N PHE A 105 12.06 -9.11 10.38
CA PHE A 105 11.91 -7.68 10.52
C PHE A 105 10.96 -7.33 11.66
N ASP A 106 11.15 -6.17 12.24
CA ASP A 106 10.26 -5.63 13.26
C ASP A 106 8.96 -5.12 12.65
N ILE A 107 9.08 -4.58 11.41
CA ILE A 107 7.99 -4.00 10.62
C ILE A 107 8.02 -4.62 9.22
N VAL A 108 6.86 -5.10 8.77
CA VAL A 108 6.61 -5.45 7.36
C VAL A 108 5.53 -4.50 6.83
N ILE A 109 5.79 -3.87 5.69
CA ILE A 109 4.84 -3.01 4.98
C ILE A 109 4.29 -3.77 3.78
N ALA A 110 2.99 -3.65 3.54
CA ALA A 110 2.26 -4.18 2.39
C ALA A 110 1.32 -3.10 1.84
N ALA A 111 1.87 -1.94 1.48
CA ALA A 111 1.11 -0.86 0.89
C ALA A 111 0.78 -1.19 -0.57
N TRP A 112 -0.51 -1.37 -0.87
CA TRP A 112 -1.01 -1.70 -2.21
C TRP A 112 -0.48 -3.04 -2.77
N LEU A 113 -0.17 -4.01 -1.89
CA LEU A 113 0.21 -5.36 -2.28
C LEU A 113 -1.00 -6.29 -2.42
N PHE A 114 -1.88 -6.32 -1.42
CA PHE A 114 -2.95 -7.31 -1.31
C PHE A 114 -4.08 -7.13 -2.32
N ASN A 115 -4.24 -5.93 -2.86
CA ASN A 115 -5.17 -5.63 -3.94
C ASN A 115 -4.76 -6.26 -5.29
N HIS A 116 -3.52 -6.72 -5.43
CA HIS A 116 -3.04 -7.43 -6.63
C HIS A 116 -3.20 -8.94 -6.54
N ALA A 117 -3.77 -9.46 -5.46
CA ALA A 117 -4.09 -10.88 -5.37
C ALA A 117 -5.21 -11.24 -6.35
N ALA A 118 -4.92 -12.05 -7.37
CA ALA A 118 -5.88 -12.44 -8.40
C ALA A 118 -6.98 -13.39 -7.87
N ASP A 119 -6.70 -14.09 -6.79
CA ASP A 119 -7.61 -15.01 -6.10
C ASP A 119 -7.30 -15.09 -4.61
N ILE A 120 -8.22 -15.71 -3.85
CA ILE A 120 -8.08 -15.85 -2.39
C ILE A 120 -6.85 -16.68 -2.00
N GLY A 121 -6.45 -17.66 -2.81
CA GLY A 121 -5.25 -18.47 -2.55
C GLY A 121 -3.98 -17.64 -2.68
N GLN A 122 -3.93 -16.72 -3.64
CA GLN A 122 -2.83 -15.77 -3.79
C GLN A 122 -2.78 -14.79 -2.61
N LEU A 123 -3.92 -14.27 -2.18
CA LEU A 123 -4.02 -13.41 -1.00
C LEU A 123 -3.45 -14.11 0.25
N HIS A 124 -3.85 -15.36 0.50
CA HIS A 124 -3.34 -16.16 1.61
C HIS A 124 -1.82 -16.37 1.53
N ARG A 125 -1.28 -16.62 0.33
CA ARG A 125 0.18 -16.74 0.15
C ARG A 125 0.90 -15.44 0.45
N MET A 126 0.39 -14.28 0.02
CA MET A 126 0.98 -12.97 0.32
C MET A 126 1.00 -12.70 1.82
N PHE A 127 -0.08 -12.99 2.55
CA PHE A 127 -0.12 -12.88 4.02
C PHE A 127 0.89 -13.83 4.69
N LYS A 128 1.01 -15.06 4.19
CA LYS A 128 1.99 -16.03 4.69
C LYS A 128 3.42 -15.52 4.49
N VAL A 129 3.74 -14.96 3.34
CA VAL A 129 5.07 -14.36 3.08
C VAL A 129 5.33 -13.22 4.04
N ALA A 130 4.38 -12.30 4.23
CA ALA A 130 4.53 -11.21 5.18
C ALA A 130 4.77 -11.72 6.61
N ALA A 131 3.98 -12.69 7.07
CA ALA A 131 4.12 -13.28 8.40
C ALA A 131 5.46 -14.00 8.59
N GLN A 132 5.97 -14.72 7.59
CA GLN A 132 7.26 -15.44 7.65
C GLN A 132 8.45 -14.48 7.85
N HIS A 133 8.34 -13.24 7.39
CA HIS A 133 9.38 -12.24 7.52
C HIS A 133 9.23 -11.35 8.76
N LEU A 134 8.21 -11.54 9.58
CA LEU A 134 8.07 -10.84 10.86
C LEU A 134 8.85 -11.56 11.98
N LYS A 135 9.47 -10.79 12.85
CA LYS A 135 9.94 -11.27 14.16
C LYS A 135 8.73 -11.60 15.06
N PRO A 136 8.90 -12.38 16.16
CA PRO A 136 7.90 -12.41 17.22
C PRO A 136 7.57 -10.99 17.71
N GLN A 137 6.28 -10.66 17.86
CA GLN A 137 5.77 -9.31 18.16
C GLN A 137 6.03 -8.25 17.07
N GLY A 138 6.53 -8.67 15.91
CA GLY A 138 6.62 -7.79 14.73
C GLY A 138 5.24 -7.49 14.14
N ARG A 139 5.12 -6.36 13.45
CA ARG A 139 3.84 -5.86 12.94
C ARG A 139 3.84 -5.73 11.43
N LEU A 140 2.75 -6.19 10.81
CA LEU A 140 2.40 -5.96 9.40
C LEU A 140 1.51 -4.73 9.30
N PHE A 141 1.84 -3.80 8.44
CA PHE A 141 1.04 -2.61 8.10
C PHE A 141 0.62 -2.65 6.64
N ALA A 142 -0.65 -2.44 6.36
CA ALA A 142 -1.19 -2.54 5.01
C ALA A 142 -2.08 -1.36 4.64
N LEU A 143 -1.97 -0.96 3.37
CA LEU A 143 -2.90 -0.08 2.67
C LEU A 143 -3.54 -0.88 1.54
N VAL A 144 -4.87 -0.81 1.44
CA VAL A 144 -5.67 -1.58 0.47
C VAL A 144 -6.87 -0.75 0.01
N PRO A 145 -7.55 -1.10 -1.10
CA PRO A 145 -8.87 -0.55 -1.38
C PRO A 145 -9.80 -0.81 -0.19
N HIS A 146 -10.45 0.24 0.32
CA HIS A 146 -11.29 0.12 1.51
C HIS A 146 -12.45 -0.86 1.27
N PRO A 147 -12.67 -1.86 2.15
CA PRO A 147 -13.71 -2.88 1.93
C PRO A 147 -15.13 -2.35 1.76
N GLY A 148 -15.40 -1.18 2.32
CA GLY A 148 -16.71 -0.51 2.24
C GLY A 148 -16.82 0.56 1.15
N TYR A 149 -15.79 0.81 0.34
CA TYR A 149 -15.87 1.77 -0.76
C TYR A 149 -16.91 1.36 -1.79
N LEU A 150 -17.72 2.32 -2.24
CA LEU A 150 -18.74 2.15 -3.29
C LEU A 150 -18.57 3.22 -4.37
N LEU A 151 -18.34 2.82 -5.60
CA LEU A 151 -18.25 3.74 -6.74
C LEU A 151 -19.54 4.56 -6.93
N SER A 152 -20.70 3.96 -6.64
CA SER A 152 -22.01 4.64 -6.72
C SER A 152 -22.20 5.76 -5.71
N ALA A 153 -21.37 5.83 -4.67
CA ALA A 153 -21.45 6.87 -3.63
C ALA A 153 -20.60 8.10 -3.92
N GLY A 154 -19.76 8.09 -4.98
CA GLY A 154 -19.01 9.28 -5.37
C GLY A 154 -17.73 8.99 -6.17
N ASP A 155 -17.32 9.97 -6.99
CA ASP A 155 -16.07 9.95 -7.74
C ASP A 155 -14.90 10.45 -6.88
N MET A 156 -13.80 9.71 -6.89
CA MET A 156 -12.56 10.01 -6.15
C MET A 156 -11.54 10.80 -6.98
N ALA A 157 -11.86 11.22 -8.20
CA ALA A 157 -10.92 11.88 -9.10
C ALA A 157 -10.28 13.16 -8.51
N LYS A 158 -11.03 13.93 -7.72
CA LYS A 158 -10.51 15.14 -7.04
C LYS A 158 -9.43 14.84 -5.98
N TYR A 159 -9.33 13.58 -5.54
CA TYR A 159 -8.32 13.15 -4.58
C TYR A 159 -7.07 12.57 -5.21
N GLY A 160 -7.06 12.37 -6.55
CA GLY A 160 -5.89 11.97 -7.32
C GLY A 160 -6.01 10.65 -8.07
N VAL A 161 -7.10 9.90 -7.89
CA VAL A 161 -7.39 8.69 -8.68
C VAL A 161 -8.86 8.65 -9.06
N ARG A 162 -9.16 8.04 -10.21
CA ARG A 162 -10.54 7.78 -10.64
C ARG A 162 -10.79 6.28 -10.64
N ILE A 163 -11.87 5.84 -10.00
CA ILE A 163 -12.36 4.49 -10.18
C ILE A 163 -13.31 4.48 -11.37
N ARG A 164 -12.89 3.85 -12.48
CA ARG A 164 -13.69 3.77 -13.70
C ARG A 164 -14.82 2.75 -13.61
N GLU A 165 -14.52 1.62 -12.94
CA GLU A 165 -15.44 0.51 -12.80
C GLU A 165 -15.29 -0.14 -11.44
N GLN A 166 -16.40 -0.63 -10.88
CA GLN A 166 -16.46 -1.53 -9.74
C GLN A 166 -17.44 -2.66 -10.10
N THR A 167 -16.91 -3.85 -10.29
CA THR A 167 -17.68 -5.00 -10.78
C THR A 167 -17.52 -6.22 -9.88
N PRO A 168 -18.58 -7.02 -9.68
CA PRO A 168 -18.47 -8.25 -8.91
C PRO A 168 -17.41 -9.20 -9.49
N HIS A 169 -16.59 -9.76 -8.61
CA HIS A 169 -15.63 -10.80 -8.93
C HIS A 169 -15.69 -11.90 -7.86
N THR A 170 -15.07 -13.06 -8.11
CA THR A 170 -15.15 -14.20 -7.18
C THR A 170 -14.62 -13.84 -5.78
N GLY A 171 -15.55 -13.65 -4.85
CA GLY A 171 -15.22 -13.34 -3.44
C GLY A 171 -14.78 -11.90 -3.14
N CYS A 172 -14.79 -11.01 -4.14
CA CYS A 172 -14.37 -9.61 -4.01
C CYS A 172 -15.08 -8.72 -5.04
N GLN A 173 -14.70 -7.43 -5.10
CA GLN A 173 -14.99 -6.55 -6.23
C GLN A 173 -13.70 -6.31 -7.01
N ARG A 174 -13.80 -6.22 -8.34
CA ARG A 174 -12.74 -5.75 -9.21
C ARG A 174 -12.93 -4.25 -9.44
N LEU A 175 -11.87 -3.50 -9.24
CA LEU A 175 -11.80 -2.07 -9.50
C LEU A 175 -10.92 -1.80 -10.72
N LEU A 176 -11.36 -0.96 -11.64
CA LEU A 176 -10.48 -0.31 -12.62
C LEU A 176 -10.08 1.05 -12.09
N VAL A 177 -8.82 1.16 -11.68
CA VAL A 177 -8.23 2.36 -11.09
C VAL A 177 -7.45 3.12 -12.14
N GLU A 178 -7.82 4.37 -12.37
CA GLU A 178 -7.13 5.28 -13.28
C GLU A 178 -6.28 6.28 -12.50
N PHE A 179 -4.99 6.29 -12.79
CA PHE A 179 -4.07 7.35 -12.40
C PHE A 179 -4.07 8.43 -13.50
N PRO A 180 -4.28 9.70 -13.15
CA PRO A 180 -4.22 10.79 -14.12
C PRO A 180 -2.83 10.90 -14.74
N GLY A 181 -2.77 11.38 -15.97
CA GLY A 181 -1.53 11.54 -16.72
C GLY A 181 -1.80 11.71 -18.21
N SER A 182 -0.74 11.79 -19.00
CA SER A 182 -0.87 11.91 -20.46
C SER A 182 0.09 10.95 -21.17
N PRO A 183 -0.38 9.74 -21.53
CA PRO A 183 -1.73 9.19 -21.34
C PRO A 183 -2.00 8.79 -19.88
N PRO A 184 -3.29 8.67 -19.47
CA PRO A 184 -3.62 8.13 -18.16
C PRO A 184 -3.27 6.64 -18.07
N ALA A 185 -2.86 6.19 -16.88
CA ALA A 185 -2.60 4.77 -16.62
C ALA A 185 -3.81 4.12 -15.93
N VAL A 186 -4.10 2.86 -16.30
CA VAL A 186 -5.20 2.10 -15.70
C VAL A 186 -4.66 0.77 -15.19
N VAL A 187 -4.99 0.46 -13.94
CA VAL A 187 -4.65 -0.82 -13.30
C VAL A 187 -5.90 -1.51 -12.77
N GLU A 188 -5.81 -2.82 -12.61
CA GLU A 188 -6.85 -3.62 -11.96
C GLU A 188 -6.47 -3.89 -10.51
N ASP A 189 -7.37 -3.56 -9.59
CA ASP A 189 -7.25 -3.84 -8.17
C ASP A 189 -8.41 -4.73 -7.70
N MET A 190 -8.13 -5.59 -6.73
CA MET A 190 -9.15 -6.38 -6.03
C MET A 190 -9.47 -5.73 -4.69
N GLN A 191 -10.75 -5.41 -4.51
CA GLN A 191 -11.30 -4.92 -3.25
C GLN A 191 -11.87 -6.11 -2.48
N TRP A 192 -11.08 -6.65 -1.56
CA TRP A 192 -11.46 -7.79 -0.73
C TRP A 192 -12.32 -7.36 0.45
N PRO A 193 -13.32 -8.17 0.86
CA PRO A 193 -14.06 -7.93 2.10
C PRO A 193 -13.16 -7.97 3.33
N ALA A 194 -13.48 -7.20 4.37
CA ALA A 194 -12.73 -7.19 5.64
C ALA A 194 -12.60 -8.58 6.28
N ALA A 195 -13.64 -9.42 6.17
CA ALA A 195 -13.63 -10.79 6.66
C ALA A 195 -12.60 -11.67 5.93
N THR A 196 -12.35 -11.40 4.64
CA THR A 196 -11.36 -12.13 3.85
C THR A 196 -9.94 -11.82 4.32
N TYR A 197 -9.64 -10.54 4.60
CA TYR A 197 -8.36 -10.14 5.22
C TYR A 197 -8.17 -10.77 6.61
N ALA A 198 -9.23 -10.80 7.44
CA ALA A 198 -9.18 -11.40 8.76
C ALA A 198 -8.86 -12.91 8.70
N GLU A 199 -9.47 -13.62 7.76
CA GLU A 199 -9.21 -15.05 7.57
C GLU A 199 -7.79 -15.31 7.03
N ALA A 200 -7.31 -14.49 6.08
CA ALA A 200 -5.95 -14.60 5.54
C ALA A 200 -4.89 -14.33 6.63
N ALA A 201 -5.09 -13.31 7.47
CA ALA A 201 -4.23 -13.02 8.62
C ALA A 201 -4.19 -14.18 9.61
N ARG A 202 -5.37 -14.70 10.00
CA ARG A 202 -5.49 -15.85 10.92
C ARG A 202 -4.75 -17.08 10.39
N GLN A 203 -4.90 -17.41 9.11
CA GLN A 203 -4.22 -18.55 8.49
C GLN A 203 -2.70 -18.36 8.42
N ALA A 204 -2.23 -17.13 8.37
CA ALA A 204 -0.81 -16.80 8.42
C ALA A 204 -0.23 -16.75 9.83
N GLY A 205 -1.06 -16.95 10.87
CA GLY A 205 -0.64 -16.88 12.27
C GLY A 205 -0.49 -15.46 12.81
N LEU A 206 -1.20 -14.50 12.20
CA LEU A 206 -1.26 -13.11 12.65
C LEU A 206 -2.56 -12.85 13.44
N THR A 207 -2.56 -11.77 14.23
CA THR A 207 -3.79 -11.25 14.83
C THR A 207 -4.78 -10.80 13.74
N ALA A 208 -6.06 -10.67 14.10
CA ALA A 208 -7.04 -10.06 13.21
C ALA A 208 -6.63 -8.62 12.86
N PRO A 209 -6.91 -8.14 11.61
CA PRO A 209 -6.62 -6.77 11.21
C PRO A 209 -7.27 -5.75 12.14
N ALA A 210 -6.46 -4.87 12.72
CA ALA A 210 -6.90 -3.67 13.43
C ALA A 210 -7.02 -2.54 12.41
N TRP A 211 -8.25 -2.25 11.99
CA TRP A 211 -8.55 -1.19 11.02
C TRP A 211 -8.39 0.19 11.65
N VAL A 212 -7.87 1.13 10.87
CA VAL A 212 -7.62 2.51 11.29
C VAL A 212 -8.29 3.47 10.30
N ASP A 213 -8.97 4.47 10.84
CA ASP A 213 -9.56 5.53 10.02
C ASP A 213 -8.50 6.48 9.48
N ALA A 214 -8.76 7.10 8.32
CA ALA A 214 -7.87 8.07 7.71
C ALA A 214 -7.64 9.28 8.62
N CYS A 215 -6.37 9.65 8.84
CA CYS A 215 -5.99 10.79 9.66
C CYS A 215 -5.95 12.07 8.82
N LEU A 216 -6.90 12.98 9.07
CA LEU A 216 -6.91 14.31 8.50
C LEU A 216 -6.51 15.33 9.59
N THR A 217 -5.21 15.61 9.68
CA THR A 217 -4.71 16.62 10.63
C THR A 217 -5.20 18.02 10.26
N PRO A 218 -5.21 18.98 11.21
CA PRO A 218 -5.53 20.38 10.91
C PRO A 218 -4.70 20.96 9.75
N GLN A 219 -3.44 20.53 9.60
CA GLN A 219 -2.55 20.94 8.52
C GLN A 219 -3.03 20.41 7.17
N ILE A 220 -3.46 19.14 7.09
CA ILE A 220 -4.00 18.53 5.86
C ILE A 220 -5.34 19.19 5.51
N LEU A 221 -6.21 19.42 6.49
CA LEU A 221 -7.49 20.10 6.28
C LEU A 221 -7.30 21.51 5.70
N ALA A 222 -6.29 22.24 6.18
CA ALA A 222 -5.98 23.60 5.73
C ALA A 222 -5.44 23.68 4.27
N LEU A 223 -5.08 22.56 3.65
CA LEU A 223 -4.61 22.54 2.25
C LEU A 223 -5.74 22.73 1.23
N ARG A 224 -7.00 22.56 1.65
CA ARG A 224 -8.18 22.60 0.76
C ARG A 224 -9.35 23.30 1.46
N GLU A 225 -10.38 23.62 0.69
CA GLU A 225 -11.64 24.19 1.22
C GLU A 225 -12.28 23.22 2.23
N PRO A 226 -13.03 23.71 3.23
CA PRO A 226 -13.57 22.91 4.34
C PRO A 226 -14.33 21.65 3.92
N ASP A 227 -15.12 21.74 2.83
CA ASP A 227 -15.97 20.63 2.38
C ASP A 227 -15.26 19.65 1.43
N PHE A 228 -13.99 19.94 1.07
CA PHE A 228 -13.26 19.12 0.09
C PHE A 228 -13.16 17.64 0.51
N TRP A 229 -12.98 17.38 1.81
CA TRP A 229 -12.74 16.04 2.34
C TRP A 229 -14.01 15.26 2.70
N ASN A 230 -15.21 15.86 2.61
CA ASN A 230 -16.45 15.23 3.04
C ASN A 230 -16.72 13.90 2.31
N ASP A 231 -16.53 13.85 0.98
CA ASP A 231 -16.75 12.62 0.23
C ASP A 231 -15.70 11.56 0.58
N TYR A 232 -14.44 11.97 0.80
CA TYR A 232 -13.37 11.05 1.22
C TYR A 232 -13.66 10.40 2.57
N LEU A 233 -14.19 11.16 3.53
CA LEU A 233 -14.56 10.66 4.85
C LEU A 233 -15.80 9.78 4.83
N SER A 234 -16.78 10.13 3.99
CA SER A 234 -18.04 9.36 3.90
C SER A 234 -17.95 8.08 3.08
N ASN A 235 -17.00 8.02 2.14
CA ASN A 235 -16.79 6.89 1.22
C ASN A 235 -15.28 6.67 0.99
N PRO A 236 -14.51 6.31 2.03
CA PRO A 236 -13.06 6.24 1.95
C PRO A 236 -12.62 5.19 0.91
N LEU A 237 -11.74 5.60 0.00
CA LEU A 237 -11.18 4.70 -1.01
C LEU A 237 -10.11 3.77 -0.43
N THR A 238 -9.34 4.27 0.55
CA THR A 238 -8.23 3.54 1.16
C THR A 238 -8.59 3.01 2.53
N GLY A 239 -8.38 1.71 2.73
CA GLY A 239 -8.42 1.06 4.03
C GLY A 239 -7.01 0.88 4.58
N PHE A 240 -6.84 1.14 5.87
CA PHE A 240 -5.60 1.00 6.60
C PHE A 240 -5.78 -0.02 7.70
N PHE A 241 -4.85 -0.95 7.81
CA PHE A 241 -4.87 -1.89 8.93
C PHE A 241 -3.48 -2.37 9.31
N TRP A 242 -3.38 -2.91 10.52
CA TRP A 242 -2.18 -3.61 10.97
C TRP A 242 -2.55 -4.93 11.66
N CYS A 243 -1.59 -5.86 11.64
CA CYS A 243 -1.65 -7.15 12.33
C CYS A 243 -0.34 -7.36 13.10
N GLU A 244 -0.38 -8.18 14.15
CA GLU A 244 0.79 -8.58 14.95
C GLU A 244 1.03 -10.08 14.81
N ARG A 245 2.31 -10.46 14.87
CA ARG A 245 2.74 -11.86 14.86
C ARG A 245 2.90 -12.42 16.27
#